data_af8726dcf8bfcb1ecdc0abfe9f7da028
#
_entry.id   af8726dcf8bfcb1ecdc0abfe9f7da028
#
_cell.length_a   1.000
_cell.length_b   1.000
_cell.length_c   1.000
_cell.angle_alpha   90.00
_cell.angle_beta   90.00
_cell.angle_gamma   90.00
#
_symmetry.space_group_name_H-M   'P 1'
#
loop_
_entity.id
_entity.type
_entity.pdbx_description
1 polymer ?
#
loop_
_entity_poly.entity_id
_entity_poly.type
_entity_poly.pdbx_seq_one_letter_code
_entity_poly.pdbx_strand_id
1 'polypeptide(L)'
;MRQSIYYPVKYYRKQILCTVIFSLFAISMIAFCASEADVKGATGMVKAIFGLIDDIFRISKMDDFKNLLIIDFSGSTLKAGGITFTNLTTVITTMHKTFQNLGVIMLIIFFGVGILENISFQQMYIEKMVRQFMFLCIGIVLISKSMDLVYGIGNVFSALIQKIVNNASESNVDMSAGIMDLKKVIYDNCNVSTGSGLKATISDSVTNLATSVSYLIQLFIPSLIGKLSNVVVSVMCWSRFVELTIMAIVSPLTVCDISSGTGMNSNAVRGIKNVIALALSGAIIMLAVFICQQIQYGIFAANVMSESNFLSCVWKEIVVAIVEVGLVVKAPGIAKQVLGMS
;
A
#
# COMPACT_ATOMS: atom_id res chain seq x y z
N MET A 1 -32.57 20.65 38.13
CA MET A 1 -31.84 21.59 37.27
C MET A 1 -30.50 21.03 36.80
N ARG A 2 -30.49 20.06 35.89
CA ARG A 2 -29.23 19.50 35.29
C ARG A 2 -29.52 18.89 33.92
N GLN A 3 -29.96 19.66 32.92
CA GLN A 3 -30.24 19.11 31.58
C GLN A 3 -29.89 20.05 30.40
N SER A 4 -29.00 21.03 30.53
CA SER A 4 -28.80 21.97 29.41
C SER A 4 -27.37 22.20 28.92
N ILE A 5 -26.39 21.34 29.29
CA ILE A 5 -24.97 21.61 28.90
C ILE A 5 -24.43 20.64 27.82
N TYR A 6 -25.16 19.63 27.39
CA TYR A 6 -24.62 18.59 26.49
C TYR A 6 -24.85 18.80 24.99
N TYR A 7 -25.69 19.76 24.57
CA TYR A 7 -26.03 19.96 23.16
C TYR A 7 -25.06 20.81 22.33
N PRO A 8 -24.28 21.80 22.84
CA PRO A 8 -23.43 22.61 21.99
C PRO A 8 -22.21 21.89 21.45
N VAL A 9 -21.63 20.88 22.15
CA VAL A 9 -20.39 20.21 21.77
C VAL A 9 -20.55 19.36 20.49
N LYS A 10 -21.71 18.74 20.29
CA LYS A 10 -21.99 17.89 19.11
C LYS A 10 -22.18 18.72 17.83
N TYR A 11 -22.68 19.95 17.97
CA TYR A 11 -22.87 20.89 16.87
C TYR A 11 -21.53 21.49 16.42
N TYR A 12 -20.68 21.88 17.36
CA TYR A 12 -19.33 22.38 17.09
C TYR A 12 -18.43 21.33 16.41
N ARG A 13 -18.52 20.06 16.75
CA ARG A 13 -17.78 18.99 16.06
C ARG A 13 -18.13 18.88 14.59
N LYS A 14 -19.40 19.01 14.22
CA LYS A 14 -19.82 19.00 12.81
C LYS A 14 -19.33 20.23 12.06
N GLN A 15 -19.38 21.40 12.68
CA GLN A 15 -18.87 22.63 12.07
C GLN A 15 -17.35 22.59 11.90
N ILE A 16 -16.60 22.14 12.91
CA ILE A 16 -15.14 21.96 12.82
C ILE A 16 -14.79 20.95 11.72
N LEU A 17 -15.50 19.84 11.63
CA LEU A 17 -15.28 18.84 10.58
C LEU A 17 -15.54 19.44 9.19
N CYS A 18 -16.64 20.19 9.00
CA CYS A 18 -16.92 20.88 7.75
C CYS A 18 -15.88 21.94 7.43
N THR A 19 -15.39 22.69 8.41
CA THR A 19 -14.37 23.74 8.21
C THR A 19 -13.01 23.11 7.86
N VAL A 20 -12.65 22.00 8.50
CA VAL A 20 -11.43 21.25 8.17
C VAL A 20 -11.52 20.63 6.77
N ILE A 21 -12.66 20.04 6.41
CA ILE A 21 -12.89 19.52 5.05
C ILE A 21 -12.83 20.66 4.04
N PHE A 22 -13.42 21.83 4.34
CA PHE A 22 -13.41 22.97 3.44
C PHE A 22 -12.03 23.64 3.34
N SER A 23 -11.24 23.67 4.40
CA SER A 23 -9.85 24.17 4.38
C SER A 23 -8.91 23.22 3.65
N LEU A 24 -9.07 21.90 3.82
CA LEU A 24 -8.36 20.88 3.01
C LEU A 24 -8.74 21.01 1.53
N PHE A 25 -10.00 21.32 1.24
CA PHE A 25 -10.51 21.60 -0.09
C PHE A 25 -9.82 22.84 -0.70
N ALA A 26 -9.76 23.95 0.04
CA ALA A 26 -9.12 25.18 -0.44
C ALA A 26 -7.61 25.01 -0.66
N ILE A 27 -6.92 24.27 0.23
CA ILE A 27 -5.49 23.99 0.11
C ILE A 27 -5.22 23.07 -1.10
N SER A 28 -6.08 22.09 -1.35
CA SER A 28 -5.95 21.23 -2.53
C SER A 28 -6.18 22.03 -3.83
N MET A 29 -7.13 22.95 -3.86
CA MET A 29 -7.33 23.83 -5.02
C MET A 29 -6.14 24.76 -5.30
N ILE A 30 -5.49 25.28 -4.26
CA ILE A 30 -4.31 26.15 -4.42
C ILE A 30 -3.09 25.33 -4.91
N ALA A 31 -2.88 24.13 -4.40
CA ALA A 31 -1.83 23.23 -4.87
C ALA A 31 -2.05 22.77 -6.33
N PHE A 32 -3.31 22.70 -6.77
CA PHE A 32 -3.71 22.31 -8.12
C PHE A 32 -3.39 23.35 -9.20
N CYS A 33 -3.41 24.63 -8.85
CA CYS A 33 -3.04 25.69 -9.81
C CYS A 33 -1.55 25.69 -10.19
N ALA A 34 -0.74 24.89 -9.52
CA ALA A 34 0.71 24.82 -9.73
C ALA A 34 1.17 23.68 -10.68
N SER A 35 0.27 22.79 -11.11
CA SER A 35 0.64 21.71 -12.05
C SER A 35 0.79 22.27 -13.47
N GLU A 36 1.96 22.03 -14.09
CA GLU A 36 2.20 22.39 -15.49
C GLU A 36 1.22 21.68 -16.42
N ALA A 37 0.51 22.43 -17.22
CA ALA A 37 -0.42 21.85 -18.18
C ALA A 37 0.29 21.62 -19.53
N ASP A 38 0.14 20.43 -20.06
CA ASP A 38 0.69 20.01 -21.34
C ASP A 38 0.05 20.73 -22.56
N VAL A 39 -1.01 21.51 -22.35
CA VAL A 39 -1.72 22.24 -23.41
C VAL A 39 -1.40 23.73 -23.33
N LYS A 40 -0.66 24.23 -24.32
CA LYS A 40 -0.33 25.64 -24.44
C LYS A 40 -1.61 26.48 -24.61
N GLY A 41 -1.85 27.43 -23.71
CA GLY A 41 -2.97 28.39 -23.78
C GLY A 41 -4.17 28.07 -22.89
N ALA A 42 -4.16 26.95 -22.14
CA ALA A 42 -5.25 26.65 -21.22
C ALA A 42 -5.38 27.69 -20.09
N THR A 43 -6.60 28.12 -19.82
CA THR A 43 -6.91 29.03 -18.71
C THR A 43 -6.64 28.34 -17.36
N GLY A 44 -6.48 29.09 -16.28
CA GLY A 44 -6.21 28.51 -14.95
C GLY A 44 -7.23 27.46 -14.50
N MET A 45 -8.52 27.63 -14.85
CA MET A 45 -9.58 26.64 -14.55
C MET A 45 -9.43 25.35 -15.33
N VAL A 46 -9.12 25.41 -16.62
CA VAL A 46 -8.90 24.22 -17.47
C VAL A 46 -7.67 23.47 -17.00
N LYS A 47 -6.64 24.16 -16.56
CA LYS A 47 -5.47 23.54 -15.92
C LYS A 47 -5.84 22.77 -14.65
N ALA A 48 -6.71 23.34 -13.81
CA ALA A 48 -7.21 22.68 -12.62
C ALA A 48 -8.00 21.41 -12.97
N ILE A 49 -8.85 21.45 -13.99
CA ILE A 49 -9.60 20.30 -14.50
C ILE A 49 -8.63 19.20 -14.98
N PHE A 50 -7.59 19.56 -15.73
CA PHE A 50 -6.56 18.60 -16.19
C PHE A 50 -5.83 17.95 -15.02
N GLY A 51 -5.53 18.71 -13.95
CA GLY A 51 -4.99 18.15 -12.73
C GLY A 51 -5.92 17.14 -12.06
N LEU A 52 -7.23 17.42 -11.98
CA LEU A 52 -8.23 16.48 -11.45
C LEU A 52 -8.30 15.19 -12.28
N ILE A 53 -8.22 15.31 -13.61
CA ILE A 53 -8.19 14.15 -14.52
C ILE A 53 -6.94 13.32 -14.26
N ASP A 54 -5.78 13.95 -14.16
CA ASP A 54 -4.53 13.26 -13.87
C ASP A 54 -4.60 12.52 -12.52
N ASP A 55 -5.24 13.09 -11.52
CA ASP A 55 -5.42 12.44 -10.23
C ASP A 55 -6.35 11.23 -10.30
N ILE A 56 -7.44 11.32 -11.09
CA ILE A 56 -8.39 10.22 -11.25
C ILE A 56 -7.73 9.05 -11.98
N PHE A 57 -7.10 9.30 -13.12
CA PHE A 57 -6.54 8.27 -13.99
C PHE A 57 -5.10 7.86 -13.63
N ARG A 58 -4.42 8.59 -12.75
CA ARG A 58 -3.13 8.21 -12.17
C ARG A 58 -3.25 7.44 -10.87
N ILE A 59 -4.41 6.87 -10.57
CA ILE A 59 -4.70 6.18 -9.31
C ILE A 59 -3.66 5.11 -9.00
N SER A 60 -3.09 4.45 -10.00
CA SER A 60 -2.04 3.44 -9.80
C SER A 60 -0.75 3.82 -10.51
N LYS A 61 0.08 4.64 -9.89
CA LYS A 61 1.49 4.67 -10.25
C LYS A 61 2.16 3.42 -9.71
N MET A 62 2.14 2.37 -10.51
CA MET A 62 2.76 1.08 -10.18
C MET A 62 4.21 1.24 -9.73
N ASP A 63 4.95 2.19 -10.31
CA ASP A 63 6.33 2.49 -9.95
C ASP A 63 6.47 3.11 -8.56
N ASP A 64 5.52 3.94 -8.12
CA ASP A 64 5.54 4.53 -6.78
C ASP A 64 5.33 3.42 -5.72
N PHE A 65 4.38 2.52 -5.94
CA PHE A 65 4.12 1.39 -5.04
C PHE A 65 5.22 0.32 -5.11
N LYS A 66 5.79 0.07 -6.30
CA LYS A 66 6.96 -0.79 -6.49
C LYS A 66 8.09 -0.37 -5.56
N ASN A 67 8.46 0.89 -5.60
CA ASN A 67 9.55 1.42 -4.78
C ASN A 67 9.26 1.27 -3.28
N LEU A 68 8.00 1.34 -2.85
CA LEU A 68 7.60 1.15 -1.45
C LEU A 68 7.61 -0.32 -1.01
N LEU A 69 7.28 -1.25 -1.93
CA LEU A 69 7.17 -2.68 -1.63
C LEU A 69 8.48 -3.45 -1.84
N ILE A 70 9.39 -2.95 -2.69
CA ILE A 70 10.72 -3.51 -2.83
C ILE A 70 11.58 -3.06 -1.66
N ILE A 71 11.80 -3.99 -0.75
CA ILE A 71 12.66 -3.81 0.39
C ILE A 71 13.98 -4.50 0.08
N ASP A 72 15.07 -3.74 0.09
CA ASP A 72 16.42 -4.29 -0.09
C ASP A 72 17.13 -4.34 1.26
N PHE A 73 17.36 -5.57 1.71
CA PHE A 73 18.11 -5.88 2.92
C PHE A 73 19.54 -6.27 2.57
N SER A 74 20.23 -5.49 1.78
CA SER A 74 21.61 -5.77 1.39
C SER A 74 22.60 -5.20 2.40
N GLY A 75 23.29 -6.07 3.14
CA GLY A 75 24.39 -5.74 4.03
C GLY A 75 23.99 -4.88 5.24
N SER A 76 24.66 -3.75 5.42
CA SER A 76 24.45 -2.83 6.55
C SER A 76 23.41 -1.74 6.31
N THR A 77 22.73 -1.75 5.19
CA THR A 77 21.77 -0.70 4.82
C THR A 77 20.42 -1.28 4.45
N LEU A 78 19.37 -0.71 5.06
CA LEU A 78 17.99 -1.01 4.74
C LEU A 78 17.48 0.05 3.76
N LYS A 79 16.93 -0.38 2.64
CA LYS A 79 16.32 0.51 1.65
C LYS A 79 14.86 0.15 1.43
N ALA A 80 13.99 1.14 1.49
CA ALA A 80 12.59 1.02 1.13
C ALA A 80 12.09 2.38 0.62
N GLY A 81 11.22 2.38 -0.38
CA GLY A 81 10.69 3.61 -0.95
C GLY A 81 11.74 4.51 -1.60
N GLY A 82 12.87 3.95 -2.07
CA GLY A 82 13.99 4.74 -2.57
C GLY A 82 14.81 5.45 -1.50
N ILE A 83 14.45 5.29 -0.21
CA ILE A 83 15.11 5.92 0.93
C ILE A 83 16.06 4.91 1.58
N THR A 84 17.28 5.34 1.91
CA THR A 84 18.25 4.53 2.66
C THR A 84 18.19 4.88 4.14
N PHE A 85 17.89 3.88 4.98
CA PHE A 85 17.70 4.04 6.43
C PHE A 85 18.93 3.57 7.23
N THR A 86 20.01 4.33 7.23
CA THR A 86 21.25 3.94 7.93
C THR A 86 21.07 3.89 9.46
N ASN A 87 20.46 4.91 10.04
CA ASN A 87 20.22 4.97 11.48
C ASN A 87 19.24 3.89 11.95
N LEU A 88 18.20 3.62 11.19
CA LEU A 88 17.22 2.57 11.49
C LEU A 88 17.89 1.20 11.50
N THR A 89 18.78 0.92 10.55
CA THR A 89 19.51 -0.35 10.48
C THR A 89 20.35 -0.59 11.74
N THR A 90 21.01 0.45 12.26
CA THR A 90 21.77 0.35 13.51
C THR A 90 20.87 0.03 14.70
N VAL A 91 19.72 0.71 14.80
CA VAL A 91 18.73 0.45 15.87
C VAL A 91 18.19 -0.98 15.78
N ILE A 92 17.81 -1.43 14.58
CA ILE A 92 17.30 -2.80 14.34
C ILE A 92 18.33 -3.83 14.78
N THR A 93 19.60 -3.66 14.38
CA THR A 93 20.67 -4.61 14.71
C THR A 93 20.93 -4.65 16.22
N THR A 94 20.91 -3.50 16.89
CA THR A 94 21.11 -3.42 18.34
C THR A 94 19.94 -4.08 19.09
N MET A 95 18.70 -3.78 18.69
CA MET A 95 17.52 -4.41 19.29
C MET A 95 17.50 -5.92 19.02
N HIS A 96 17.81 -6.35 17.80
CA HIS A 96 17.88 -7.77 17.45
C HIS A 96 18.88 -8.52 18.34
N LYS A 97 20.08 -7.97 18.60
CA LYS A 97 21.07 -8.58 19.52
C LYS A 97 20.52 -8.77 20.92
N THR A 98 19.74 -7.80 21.42
CA THR A 98 19.08 -7.91 22.72
C THR A 98 18.08 -9.08 22.75
N PHE A 99 17.22 -9.18 21.73
CA PHE A 99 16.27 -10.30 21.60
C PHE A 99 16.97 -11.63 21.30
N GLN A 100 18.11 -11.62 20.63
CA GLN A 100 18.93 -12.82 20.40
C GLN A 100 19.43 -13.41 21.71
N ASN A 101 19.97 -12.59 22.62
CA ASN A 101 20.42 -13.05 23.93
C ASN A 101 19.25 -13.62 24.74
N LEU A 102 18.09 -12.96 24.73
CA LEU A 102 16.88 -13.47 25.39
C LEU A 102 16.39 -14.77 24.75
N GLY A 103 16.42 -14.87 23.42
CA GLY A 103 16.06 -16.08 22.66
C GLY A 103 16.92 -17.29 23.03
N VAL A 104 18.23 -17.11 23.22
CA VAL A 104 19.14 -18.18 23.65
C VAL A 104 18.80 -18.66 25.07
N ILE A 105 18.52 -17.73 26.00
CA ILE A 105 18.10 -18.08 27.36
C ILE A 105 16.80 -18.89 27.34
N MET A 106 15.81 -18.44 26.59
CA MET A 106 14.53 -19.13 26.44
C MET A 106 14.69 -20.52 25.79
N LEU A 107 15.56 -20.64 24.79
CA LEU A 107 15.87 -21.93 24.14
C LEU A 107 16.41 -22.94 25.14
N ILE A 108 17.33 -22.52 26.03
CA ILE A 108 17.91 -23.38 27.07
C ILE A 108 16.83 -23.81 28.07
N ILE A 109 15.93 -22.87 28.48
CA ILE A 109 14.81 -23.19 29.37
C ILE A 109 13.87 -24.22 28.71
N PHE A 110 13.46 -24.03 27.46
CA PHE A 110 12.60 -24.96 26.75
C PHE A 110 13.27 -26.33 26.55
N PHE A 111 14.56 -26.36 26.30
CA PHE A 111 15.33 -27.60 26.25
C PHE A 111 15.29 -28.31 27.62
N GLY A 112 15.53 -27.59 28.73
CA GLY A 112 15.46 -28.15 30.08
C GLY A 112 14.08 -28.71 30.43
N VAL A 113 13.00 -27.99 30.11
CA VAL A 113 11.63 -28.45 30.30
C VAL A 113 11.37 -29.71 29.47
N GLY A 114 11.78 -29.75 28.20
CA GLY A 114 11.63 -30.90 27.34
C GLY A 114 12.38 -32.14 27.86
N ILE A 115 13.54 -31.98 28.47
CA ILE A 115 14.26 -33.08 29.15
C ILE A 115 13.45 -33.55 30.38
N LEU A 116 12.99 -32.66 31.23
CA LEU A 116 12.23 -33.00 32.42
C LEU A 116 10.92 -33.72 32.11
N GLU A 117 10.20 -33.30 31.09
CA GLU A 117 9.01 -34.01 30.60
C GLU A 117 9.32 -35.44 30.15
N ASN A 118 10.44 -35.64 29.43
CA ASN A 118 10.84 -36.98 28.97
C ASN A 118 11.30 -37.88 30.12
N ILE A 119 11.93 -37.34 31.18
CA ILE A 119 12.35 -38.10 32.37
C ILE A 119 11.12 -38.56 33.15
N SER A 120 10.10 -37.74 33.29
CA SER A 120 8.91 -38.06 34.08
C SER A 120 8.09 -39.23 33.53
N PHE A 121 8.18 -39.54 32.25
CA PHE A 121 7.48 -40.65 31.59
C PHE A 121 8.24 -42.02 31.60
N GLN A 122 9.28 -42.17 32.41
CA GLN A 122 10.04 -43.44 32.63
C GLN A 122 10.58 -44.13 31.37
N GLN A 123 10.58 -43.49 30.21
CA GLN A 123 11.10 -44.04 28.97
C GLN A 123 12.14 -43.09 28.35
N MET A 124 13.31 -43.01 29.01
CA MET A 124 14.43 -42.31 28.38
C MET A 124 15.05 -43.21 27.29
N TYR A 125 14.52 -43.09 26.08
CA TYR A 125 15.23 -43.62 24.92
C TYR A 125 16.37 -42.64 24.58
N ILE A 126 17.59 -43.13 24.49
CA ILE A 126 18.79 -42.39 24.07
C ILE A 126 18.51 -41.61 22.77
N GLU A 127 17.74 -42.22 21.87
CA GLU A 127 17.30 -41.59 20.61
C GLU A 127 16.53 -40.28 20.80
N LYS A 128 15.65 -40.19 21.80
CA LYS A 128 14.90 -38.94 22.10
C LYS A 128 15.82 -37.84 22.64
N MET A 129 16.77 -38.21 23.50
CA MET A 129 17.76 -37.24 24.03
C MET A 129 18.65 -36.72 22.90
N VAL A 130 19.16 -37.57 22.03
CA VAL A 130 19.98 -37.17 20.89
C VAL A 130 19.19 -36.25 19.98
N ARG A 131 17.93 -36.55 19.71
CA ARG A 131 17.04 -35.70 18.92
C ARG A 131 16.85 -34.31 19.55
N GLN A 132 16.61 -34.21 20.86
CA GLN A 132 16.46 -32.93 21.55
C GLN A 132 17.74 -32.15 21.52
N PHE A 133 18.90 -32.81 21.71
CA PHE A 133 20.19 -32.12 21.62
C PHE A 133 20.46 -31.59 20.20
N MET A 134 20.07 -32.33 19.17
CA MET A 134 20.13 -31.85 17.79
C MET A 134 19.24 -30.59 17.59
N PHE A 135 18.02 -30.59 18.13
CA PHE A 135 17.14 -29.43 18.04
C PHE A 135 17.68 -28.23 18.80
N LEU A 136 18.39 -28.44 19.93
CA LEU A 136 19.09 -27.37 20.64
C LEU A 136 20.16 -26.74 19.75
N CYS A 137 21.02 -27.57 19.13
CA CYS A 137 22.09 -27.09 18.23
C CYS A 137 21.49 -26.31 17.02
N ILE A 138 20.45 -26.87 16.41
CA ILE A 138 19.74 -26.20 15.30
C ILE A 138 19.11 -24.88 15.78
N GLY A 139 18.52 -24.86 16.96
CA GLY A 139 17.92 -23.66 17.56
C GLY A 139 18.95 -22.53 17.77
N ILE A 140 20.15 -22.86 18.28
CA ILE A 140 21.22 -21.87 18.45
C ILE A 140 21.62 -21.24 17.10
N VAL A 141 21.79 -22.08 16.07
CA VAL A 141 22.15 -21.61 14.72
C VAL A 141 21.03 -20.76 14.13
N LEU A 142 19.77 -21.19 14.27
CA LEU A 142 18.62 -20.45 13.77
C LEU A 142 18.43 -19.10 14.50
N ILE A 143 18.62 -19.06 15.81
CA ILE A 143 18.58 -17.80 16.58
C ILE A 143 19.69 -16.86 16.11
N SER A 144 20.91 -17.39 15.90
CA SER A 144 22.04 -16.57 15.44
C SER A 144 21.84 -15.99 14.05
N LYS A 145 21.10 -16.69 13.19
CA LYS A 145 20.84 -16.35 11.78
C LYS A 145 19.39 -15.92 11.50
N SER A 146 18.60 -15.69 12.54
CA SER A 146 17.18 -15.42 12.40
C SER A 146 16.89 -14.14 11.61
N MET A 147 17.69 -13.09 11.79
CA MET A 147 17.57 -11.84 11.04
C MET A 147 17.91 -12.05 9.55
N ASP A 148 18.99 -12.77 9.25
CA ASP A 148 19.40 -13.10 7.88
C ASP A 148 18.32 -13.93 7.18
N LEU A 149 17.64 -14.82 7.90
CA LEU A 149 16.54 -15.63 7.39
C LEU A 149 15.33 -14.76 7.02
N VAL A 150 14.91 -13.84 7.90
CA VAL A 150 13.80 -12.92 7.62
C VAL A 150 14.12 -12.02 6.43
N TYR A 151 15.33 -11.49 6.37
CA TYR A 151 15.79 -10.66 5.26
C TYR A 151 15.90 -11.45 3.96
N GLY A 152 16.38 -12.69 4.02
CA GLY A 152 16.42 -13.58 2.86
C GLY A 152 15.02 -13.84 2.28
N ILE A 153 14.03 -14.12 3.13
CA ILE A 153 12.63 -14.25 2.72
C ILE A 153 12.15 -12.92 2.08
N GLY A 154 12.39 -11.78 2.74
CA GLY A 154 12.03 -10.47 2.22
C GLY A 154 12.60 -10.21 0.82
N ASN A 155 13.89 -10.50 0.60
CA ASN A 155 14.55 -10.31 -0.69
C ASN A 155 13.97 -11.21 -1.79
N VAL A 156 13.62 -12.47 -1.48
CA VAL A 156 12.97 -13.38 -2.44
C VAL A 156 11.63 -12.80 -2.92
N PHE A 157 10.81 -12.29 -1.99
CA PHE A 157 9.53 -11.69 -2.35
C PHE A 157 9.69 -10.32 -3.03
N SER A 158 10.69 -9.54 -2.68
CA SER A 158 11.06 -8.31 -3.41
C SER A 158 11.44 -8.61 -4.87
N ALA A 159 12.20 -9.69 -5.11
CA ALA A 159 12.51 -10.14 -6.46
C ALA A 159 11.25 -10.61 -7.23
N LEU A 160 10.30 -11.26 -6.53
CA LEU A 160 9.01 -11.63 -7.12
C LEU A 160 8.20 -10.39 -7.53
N ILE A 161 8.11 -9.39 -6.66
CA ILE A 161 7.45 -8.11 -6.94
C ILE A 161 8.09 -7.45 -8.18
N GLN A 162 9.41 -7.44 -8.26
CA GLN A 162 10.15 -6.88 -9.38
C GLN A 162 9.82 -7.58 -10.69
N LYS A 163 9.67 -8.92 -10.68
CA LYS A 163 9.24 -9.69 -11.86
C LYS A 163 7.81 -9.37 -12.27
N ILE A 164 6.88 -9.25 -11.31
CA ILE A 164 5.48 -8.84 -11.58
C ILE A 164 5.46 -7.48 -12.28
N VAL A 165 6.22 -6.51 -11.77
CA VAL A 165 6.29 -5.17 -12.36
C VAL A 165 6.91 -5.17 -13.74
N ASN A 166 8.00 -5.91 -13.96
CA ASN A 166 8.64 -5.97 -15.26
C ASN A 166 7.72 -6.60 -16.31
N ASN A 167 7.03 -7.69 -15.99
CA ASN A 167 6.04 -8.30 -16.87
C ASN A 167 4.86 -7.35 -17.15
N ALA A 168 4.46 -6.56 -16.14
CA ALA A 168 3.44 -5.54 -16.30
C ALA A 168 3.91 -4.40 -17.21
N SER A 169 5.16 -4.00 -17.12
CA SER A 169 5.75 -2.95 -17.97
C SER A 169 5.86 -3.38 -19.43
N GLU A 170 6.08 -4.68 -19.71
CA GLU A 170 6.07 -5.23 -21.05
C GLU A 170 4.66 -5.27 -21.68
N SER A 171 3.64 -5.38 -20.85
CA SER A 171 2.23 -5.31 -21.28
C SER A 171 1.69 -3.87 -21.32
N ASN A 172 2.57 -2.87 -21.31
CA ASN A 172 2.23 -1.46 -21.20
C ASN A 172 1.27 -1.04 -22.31
N VAL A 173 0.06 -0.87 -21.89
CA VAL A 173 -0.91 -0.11 -22.65
C VAL A 173 -0.79 1.33 -22.18
N ASP A 174 -0.30 2.17 -23.08
CA ASP A 174 -0.07 3.58 -22.82
C ASP A 174 -1.42 4.32 -22.66
N MET A 175 -1.83 4.51 -21.41
CA MET A 175 -3.01 5.31 -21.08
C MET A 175 -2.80 6.81 -21.36
N SER A 176 -1.56 7.26 -21.57
CA SER A 176 -1.24 8.68 -21.71
C SER A 176 -1.88 9.29 -22.96
N ALA A 177 -1.91 8.55 -24.07
CA ALA A 177 -2.56 8.98 -25.30
C ALA A 177 -4.07 9.23 -25.10
N GLY A 178 -4.75 8.28 -24.46
CA GLY A 178 -6.19 8.41 -24.20
C GLY A 178 -6.53 9.52 -23.19
N ILE A 179 -5.71 9.72 -22.16
CA ILE A 179 -5.87 10.84 -21.22
C ILE A 179 -5.66 12.17 -21.96
N MET A 180 -4.75 12.22 -22.90
CA MET A 180 -4.46 13.42 -23.71
C MET A 180 -5.63 13.74 -24.66
N ASP A 181 -6.25 12.73 -25.26
CA ASP A 181 -7.46 12.89 -26.07
C ASP A 181 -8.64 13.38 -25.23
N LEU A 182 -8.78 12.84 -24.01
CA LEU A 182 -9.80 13.29 -23.06
C LEU A 182 -9.61 14.76 -22.65
N LYS A 183 -8.38 15.16 -22.33
CA LYS A 183 -8.04 16.55 -22.02
C LYS A 183 -8.36 17.46 -23.19
N LYS A 184 -8.12 17.00 -24.43
CA LYS A 184 -8.44 17.74 -25.64
C LYS A 184 -9.95 17.95 -25.81
N VAL A 185 -10.77 16.91 -25.66
CA VAL A 185 -12.23 17.00 -25.72
C VAL A 185 -12.77 18.00 -24.69
N ILE A 186 -12.27 17.96 -23.46
CA ILE A 186 -12.69 18.92 -22.42
C ILE A 186 -12.21 20.35 -22.74
N TYR A 187 -11.00 20.48 -23.29
CA TYR A 187 -10.50 21.78 -23.72
C TYR A 187 -11.39 22.41 -24.81
N ASP A 188 -11.76 21.61 -25.82
CA ASP A 188 -12.61 22.04 -26.90
C ASP A 188 -14.01 22.44 -26.38
N ASN A 189 -14.58 21.70 -25.42
CA ASN A 189 -15.87 22.01 -24.80
C ASN A 189 -15.81 23.26 -23.89
N CYS A 190 -14.66 23.55 -23.28
CA CYS A 190 -14.46 24.73 -22.44
C CYS A 190 -14.08 25.99 -23.24
N ASN A 191 -13.75 25.87 -24.52
CA ASN A 191 -13.32 26.99 -25.39
C ASN A 191 -14.19 27.12 -26.65
N VAL A 192 -15.50 26.96 -26.51
CA VAL A 192 -16.42 27.16 -27.64
C VAL A 192 -16.47 28.64 -28.02
N SER A 193 -16.21 28.96 -29.30
CA SER A 193 -16.39 30.30 -29.88
C SER A 193 -17.48 30.25 -30.95
N THR A 194 -18.64 30.85 -30.70
CA THR A 194 -19.82 30.77 -31.56
C THR A 194 -19.99 31.94 -32.54
N GLY A 195 -19.11 32.95 -32.53
CA GLY A 195 -19.23 34.05 -33.47
C GLY A 195 -18.28 35.23 -33.28
N SER A 196 -18.24 36.11 -34.27
CA SER A 196 -17.43 37.33 -34.26
C SER A 196 -18.28 38.58 -33.90
N GLY A 197 -18.37 38.86 -32.62
CA GLY A 197 -19.05 40.10 -32.14
C GLY A 197 -18.99 40.22 -30.62
N LEU A 198 -19.02 41.45 -30.10
CA LEU A 198 -18.84 41.72 -28.67
C LEU A 198 -19.87 40.99 -27.78
N LYS A 199 -21.12 40.83 -28.25
CA LYS A 199 -22.17 40.06 -27.57
C LYS A 199 -21.88 38.54 -27.57
N ALA A 200 -21.40 38.03 -28.71
CA ALA A 200 -21.01 36.62 -28.82
C ALA A 200 -19.83 36.33 -27.89
N THR A 201 -18.79 37.16 -27.87
CA THR A 201 -17.63 37.01 -27.02
C THR A 201 -17.98 37.00 -25.52
N ILE A 202 -18.90 37.84 -25.06
CA ILE A 202 -19.33 37.86 -23.66
C ILE A 202 -20.17 36.62 -23.34
N SER A 203 -21.11 36.23 -24.23
CA SER A 203 -21.93 35.04 -24.06
C SER A 203 -21.07 33.78 -24.02
N ASP A 204 -20.12 33.66 -24.93
CA ASP A 204 -19.19 32.52 -25.03
C ASP A 204 -18.29 32.43 -23.77
N SER A 205 -17.79 33.58 -23.27
CA SER A 205 -16.98 33.62 -22.06
C SER A 205 -17.78 33.17 -20.83
N VAL A 206 -19.03 33.57 -20.68
CA VAL A 206 -19.89 33.12 -19.57
C VAL A 206 -20.24 31.67 -19.69
N THR A 207 -20.55 31.19 -20.89
CA THR A 207 -20.87 29.76 -21.12
C THR A 207 -19.64 28.89 -20.86
N ASN A 208 -18.48 29.25 -21.36
CA ASN A 208 -17.23 28.52 -21.13
C ASN A 208 -16.85 28.48 -19.65
N LEU A 209 -17.08 29.58 -18.93
CA LEU A 209 -16.85 29.64 -17.48
C LEU A 209 -17.83 28.74 -16.73
N ALA A 210 -19.12 28.75 -17.06
CA ALA A 210 -20.12 27.87 -16.46
C ALA A 210 -19.84 26.39 -16.73
N THR A 211 -19.46 26.04 -17.96
CA THR A 211 -19.05 24.69 -18.33
C THR A 211 -17.80 24.23 -17.56
N SER A 212 -16.79 25.07 -17.46
CA SER A 212 -15.56 24.76 -16.71
C SER A 212 -15.84 24.53 -15.22
N VAL A 213 -16.69 25.35 -14.61
CA VAL A 213 -17.11 25.20 -13.21
C VAL A 213 -17.90 23.91 -13.01
N SER A 214 -18.78 23.56 -13.96
CA SER A 214 -19.55 22.31 -13.91
C SER A 214 -18.63 21.09 -13.93
N TYR A 215 -17.64 21.02 -14.82
CA TYR A 215 -16.64 19.95 -14.86
C TYR A 215 -15.79 19.91 -13.59
N LEU A 216 -15.39 21.06 -13.05
CA LEU A 216 -14.65 21.13 -11.78
C LEU A 216 -15.43 20.47 -10.64
N ILE A 217 -16.70 20.81 -10.47
CA ILE A 217 -17.54 20.25 -9.42
C ILE A 217 -17.75 18.74 -9.62
N GLN A 218 -18.00 18.31 -10.84
CA GLN A 218 -18.24 16.88 -11.17
C GLN A 218 -17.00 16.01 -10.98
N LEU A 219 -15.80 16.51 -11.27
CA LEU A 219 -14.55 15.77 -11.17
C LEU A 219 -13.92 15.84 -9.78
N PHE A 220 -14.35 16.78 -8.94
CA PHE A 220 -13.78 16.99 -7.62
C PHE A 220 -13.95 15.75 -6.70
N ILE A 221 -15.17 15.22 -6.59
CA ILE A 221 -15.45 14.06 -5.74
C ILE A 221 -14.66 12.83 -6.21
N PRO A 222 -14.67 12.49 -7.51
CA PRO A 222 -13.84 11.42 -8.07
C PRO A 222 -12.35 11.56 -7.75
N SER A 223 -11.78 12.75 -7.95
CA SER A 223 -10.37 13.02 -7.66
C SER A 223 -10.03 12.86 -6.18
N LEU A 224 -10.92 13.32 -5.29
CA LEU A 224 -10.75 13.14 -3.84
C LEU A 224 -10.70 11.66 -3.46
N ILE A 225 -11.60 10.84 -4.03
CA ILE A 225 -11.65 9.39 -3.79
C ILE A 225 -10.37 8.73 -4.32
N GLY A 226 -9.91 9.10 -5.52
CA GLY A 226 -8.67 8.62 -6.08
C GLY A 226 -7.45 8.91 -5.20
N LYS A 227 -7.31 10.15 -4.74
CA LYS A 227 -6.23 10.54 -3.79
C LYS A 227 -6.31 9.76 -2.48
N LEU A 228 -7.50 9.59 -1.93
CA LEU A 228 -7.69 8.83 -0.70
C LEU A 228 -7.30 7.35 -0.90
N SER A 229 -7.67 6.75 -2.03
CA SER A 229 -7.24 5.40 -2.40
C SER A 229 -5.72 5.27 -2.41
N ASN A 230 -5.01 6.17 -3.09
CA ASN A 230 -3.54 6.19 -3.13
C ASN A 230 -2.90 6.30 -1.75
N VAL A 231 -3.45 7.14 -0.87
CA VAL A 231 -2.97 7.26 0.51
C VAL A 231 -3.15 5.95 1.27
N VAL A 232 -4.31 5.30 1.16
CA VAL A 232 -4.58 4.02 1.83
C VAL A 232 -3.62 2.93 1.34
N VAL A 233 -3.42 2.80 0.03
CA VAL A 233 -2.47 1.83 -0.55
C VAL A 233 -1.06 2.11 -0.05
N SER A 234 -0.61 3.38 -0.05
CA SER A 234 0.71 3.77 0.45
C SER A 234 0.88 3.43 1.93
N VAL A 235 -0.12 3.70 2.77
CA VAL A 235 -0.10 3.36 4.19
C VAL A 235 0.01 1.85 4.39
N MET A 236 -0.70 1.05 3.59
CA MET A 236 -0.62 -0.40 3.66
C MET A 236 0.77 -0.93 3.23
N CYS A 237 1.41 -0.32 2.22
CA CYS A 237 2.78 -0.66 1.83
C CYS A 237 3.78 -0.35 2.95
N TRP A 238 3.70 0.84 3.57
CA TRP A 238 4.54 1.22 4.70
C TRP A 238 4.30 0.33 5.93
N SER A 239 3.04 -0.04 6.20
CA SER A 239 2.70 -0.98 7.29
C SER A 239 3.44 -2.30 7.11
N ARG A 240 3.50 -2.83 5.86
CA ARG A 240 4.23 -4.08 5.57
C ARG A 240 5.71 -3.96 5.84
N PHE A 241 6.32 -2.85 5.45
CA PHE A 241 7.73 -2.58 5.75
C PHE A 241 8.00 -2.58 7.25
N VAL A 242 7.18 -1.87 8.03
CA VAL A 242 7.31 -1.80 9.49
C VAL A 242 7.08 -3.17 10.15
N GLU A 243 6.02 -3.89 9.75
CA GLU A 243 5.72 -5.23 10.26
C GLU A 243 6.88 -6.22 10.00
N LEU A 244 7.47 -6.19 8.80
CA LEU A 244 8.58 -7.06 8.43
C LEU A 244 9.85 -6.72 9.23
N THR A 245 10.08 -5.44 9.47
CA THR A 245 11.17 -4.95 10.32
C THR A 245 10.99 -5.40 11.77
N ILE A 246 9.79 -5.29 12.33
CA ILE A 246 9.48 -5.78 13.68
C ILE A 246 9.68 -7.30 13.76
N MET A 247 9.21 -8.06 12.75
CA MET A 247 9.42 -9.50 12.70
C MET A 247 10.89 -9.88 12.64
N ALA A 248 11.74 -9.11 11.94
CA ALA A 248 13.18 -9.31 11.91
C ALA A 248 13.82 -9.10 13.30
N ILE A 249 13.37 -8.09 14.06
CA ILE A 249 13.86 -7.83 15.41
C ILE A 249 13.47 -8.95 16.38
N VAL A 250 12.21 -9.41 16.33
CA VAL A 250 11.63 -10.38 17.29
C VAL A 250 11.87 -11.83 16.86
N SER A 251 12.40 -12.06 15.67
CA SER A 251 12.62 -13.40 15.11
C SER A 251 13.35 -14.39 16.04
N PRO A 252 14.33 -13.99 16.86
CA PRO A 252 15.00 -14.93 17.81
C PRO A 252 14.01 -15.56 18.80
N LEU A 253 13.00 -14.81 19.25
CA LEU A 253 12.01 -15.30 20.20
C LEU A 253 11.01 -16.26 19.52
N THR A 254 10.73 -16.07 18.24
CA THR A 254 9.81 -16.97 17.51
C THR A 254 10.44 -18.34 17.27
N VAL A 255 11.77 -18.41 17.22
CA VAL A 255 12.53 -19.64 16.92
C VAL A 255 12.92 -20.43 18.18
N CYS A 256 12.92 -19.80 19.37
CA CYS A 256 13.41 -20.44 20.61
C CYS A 256 12.64 -21.71 21.02
N ASP A 257 11.38 -21.84 20.60
CA ASP A 257 10.52 -23.01 20.94
C ASP A 257 10.83 -24.29 20.10
N ILE A 258 11.77 -24.23 19.19
CA ILE A 258 12.09 -25.38 18.31
C ILE A 258 12.61 -26.59 19.11
N SER A 259 13.21 -26.35 20.29
CA SER A 259 13.75 -27.39 21.15
C SER A 259 12.70 -28.09 22.02
N SER A 260 11.46 -27.59 22.09
CA SER A 260 10.36 -28.21 22.87
C SER A 260 9.86 -29.55 22.30
N GLY A 261 10.32 -29.93 21.11
CA GLY A 261 10.01 -31.23 20.51
C GLY A 261 8.63 -31.36 19.87
N THR A 262 7.85 -30.28 19.80
CA THR A 262 6.48 -30.25 19.22
C THR A 262 6.45 -30.37 17.69
N GLY A 263 7.60 -30.45 17.04
CA GLY A 263 7.74 -30.69 15.60
C GLY A 263 7.11 -29.58 14.74
N MET A 264 6.31 -29.96 13.74
CA MET A 264 5.67 -29.01 12.81
C MET A 264 4.65 -28.07 13.44
N ASN A 265 4.18 -28.35 14.65
CA ASN A 265 3.25 -27.49 15.40
C ASN A 265 3.97 -26.50 16.32
N SER A 266 5.31 -26.44 16.28
CA SER A 266 6.09 -25.49 17.07
C SER A 266 5.77 -24.03 16.69
N ASN A 267 5.88 -23.14 17.67
CA ASN A 267 5.74 -21.70 17.43
C ASN A 267 6.79 -21.19 16.44
N ALA A 268 7.94 -21.84 16.35
CA ALA A 268 8.99 -21.54 15.37
C ALA A 268 8.48 -21.69 13.92
N VAL A 269 7.81 -22.80 13.62
CA VAL A 269 7.23 -23.04 12.28
C VAL A 269 6.12 -22.03 11.98
N ARG A 270 5.26 -21.73 12.96
CA ARG A 270 4.22 -20.70 12.83
C ARG A 270 4.84 -19.30 12.62
N GLY A 271 5.92 -18.99 13.33
CA GLY A 271 6.66 -17.74 13.17
C GLY A 271 7.22 -17.57 11.75
N ILE A 272 7.87 -18.59 11.22
CA ILE A 272 8.39 -18.58 9.85
C ILE A 272 7.26 -18.45 8.83
N LYS A 273 6.16 -19.19 8.99
CA LYS A 273 4.97 -19.05 8.14
C LYS A 273 4.40 -17.65 8.17
N ASN A 274 4.36 -16.99 9.35
CA ASN A 274 3.91 -15.60 9.48
C ASN A 274 4.82 -14.64 8.71
N VAL A 275 6.14 -14.81 8.77
CA VAL A 275 7.08 -13.99 7.99
C VAL A 275 6.85 -14.19 6.49
N ILE A 276 6.67 -15.44 6.03
CA ILE A 276 6.36 -15.75 4.63
C ILE A 276 5.02 -15.13 4.22
N ALA A 277 3.98 -15.24 5.06
CA ALA A 277 2.68 -14.63 4.79
C ALA A 277 2.77 -13.12 4.65
N LEU A 278 3.55 -12.48 5.53
CA LEU A 278 3.77 -11.05 5.51
C LEU A 278 4.50 -10.61 4.24
N ALA A 279 5.56 -11.30 3.86
CA ALA A 279 6.30 -11.02 2.64
C ALA A 279 5.44 -11.28 1.38
N LEU A 280 4.69 -12.39 1.35
CA LEU A 280 3.75 -12.72 0.27
C LEU A 280 2.64 -11.68 0.12
N SER A 281 2.16 -11.10 1.22
CA SER A 281 1.12 -10.06 1.17
C SER A 281 1.55 -8.84 0.35
N GLY A 282 2.84 -8.48 0.35
CA GLY A 282 3.37 -7.44 -0.51
C GLY A 282 3.25 -7.76 -2.01
N ALA A 283 3.55 -9.01 -2.39
CA ALA A 283 3.38 -9.47 -3.76
C ALA A 283 1.89 -9.48 -4.18
N ILE A 284 0.99 -9.87 -3.27
CA ILE A 284 -0.46 -9.84 -3.51
C ILE A 284 -0.97 -8.40 -3.68
N ILE A 285 -0.49 -7.45 -2.87
CA ILE A 285 -0.81 -6.02 -3.03
C ILE A 285 -0.41 -5.56 -4.44
N MET A 286 0.82 -5.87 -4.87
CA MET A 286 1.28 -5.47 -6.19
C MET A 286 0.47 -6.09 -7.33
N LEU A 287 0.09 -7.37 -7.18
CA LEU A 287 -0.77 -8.06 -8.12
C LEU A 287 -2.17 -7.43 -8.17
N ALA A 288 -2.75 -7.06 -7.03
CA ALA A 288 -4.04 -6.40 -6.95
C ALA A 288 -4.01 -5.03 -7.67
N VAL A 289 -3.00 -4.21 -7.41
CA VAL A 289 -2.79 -2.93 -8.10
C VAL A 289 -2.68 -3.14 -9.61
N PHE A 290 -1.89 -4.13 -10.06
CA PHE A 290 -1.73 -4.44 -11.48
C PHE A 290 -3.06 -4.86 -12.14
N ILE A 291 -3.84 -5.75 -11.52
CA ILE A 291 -5.14 -6.18 -12.04
C ILE A 291 -6.10 -4.99 -12.13
N CYS A 292 -6.16 -4.16 -11.10
CA CYS A 292 -7.02 -2.96 -11.10
C CYS A 292 -6.62 -2.00 -12.23
N GLN A 293 -5.33 -1.81 -12.47
CA GLN A 293 -4.82 -0.99 -13.56
C GLN A 293 -5.21 -1.53 -14.94
N GLN A 294 -5.18 -2.86 -15.14
CA GLN A 294 -5.65 -3.47 -16.39
C GLN A 294 -7.16 -3.31 -16.58
N ILE A 295 -7.95 -3.39 -15.50
CA ILE A 295 -9.40 -3.13 -15.55
C ILE A 295 -9.67 -1.67 -15.89
N GLN A 296 -8.98 -0.72 -15.30
CA GLN A 296 -9.08 0.72 -15.61
C GLN A 296 -8.81 0.96 -17.09
N TYR A 297 -7.73 0.38 -17.61
CA TYR A 297 -7.43 0.45 -19.02
C TYR A 297 -8.55 -0.11 -19.90
N GLY A 298 -9.08 -1.29 -19.57
CA GLY A 298 -10.19 -1.90 -20.32
C GLY A 298 -11.47 -1.03 -20.34
N ILE A 299 -11.79 -0.41 -19.19
CA ILE A 299 -12.92 0.54 -19.09
C ILE A 299 -12.69 1.76 -19.99
N PHE A 300 -11.46 2.28 -19.99
CA PHE A 300 -11.09 3.45 -20.77
C PHE A 300 -11.12 3.16 -22.27
N ALA A 301 -10.55 2.04 -22.72
CA ALA A 301 -10.50 1.63 -24.11
C ALA A 301 -11.90 1.28 -24.69
N ALA A 302 -12.79 0.72 -23.86
CA ALA A 302 -14.14 0.34 -24.29
C ALA A 302 -15.10 1.54 -24.43
N ASN A 303 -14.84 2.64 -23.74
CA ASN A 303 -15.66 3.84 -23.81
C ASN A 303 -15.05 4.82 -24.80
N VAL A 304 -15.31 4.61 -26.09
CA VAL A 304 -14.95 5.58 -27.14
C VAL A 304 -15.54 6.93 -26.77
N MET A 305 -14.71 7.96 -26.76
CA MET A 305 -14.92 9.26 -26.19
C MET A 305 -16.05 10.04 -26.84
N SER A 306 -17.27 9.83 -26.34
CA SER A 306 -18.38 10.77 -26.53
C SER A 306 -18.62 11.49 -25.22
N GLU A 307 -19.04 12.74 -25.30
CA GLU A 307 -19.31 13.60 -24.14
C GLU A 307 -20.29 12.97 -23.13
N SER A 308 -21.26 12.21 -23.62
CA SER A 308 -22.24 11.47 -22.80
C SER A 308 -21.63 10.31 -22.00
N ASN A 309 -20.50 9.77 -22.41
CA ASN A 309 -19.86 8.61 -21.78
C ASN A 309 -18.77 9.00 -20.77
N PHE A 310 -18.28 10.24 -20.79
CA PHE A 310 -17.21 10.70 -19.93
C PHE A 310 -17.54 10.55 -18.44
N LEU A 311 -18.68 11.07 -18.00
CA LEU A 311 -19.07 10.99 -16.60
C LEU A 311 -19.26 9.54 -16.15
N SER A 312 -19.80 8.69 -17.01
CA SER A 312 -19.96 7.24 -16.77
C SER A 312 -18.59 6.56 -16.62
N CYS A 313 -17.59 6.95 -17.42
CA CYS A 313 -16.23 6.44 -17.32
C CYS A 313 -15.60 6.82 -15.96
N VAL A 314 -15.71 8.09 -15.58
CA VAL A 314 -15.18 8.57 -14.29
C VAL A 314 -15.81 7.85 -13.09
N TRP A 315 -17.11 7.58 -13.12
CA TRP A 315 -17.75 6.82 -12.04
C TRP A 315 -17.30 5.35 -11.99
N LYS A 316 -17.06 4.72 -13.12
CA LYS A 316 -16.50 3.36 -13.17
C LYS A 316 -15.09 3.32 -12.58
N GLU A 317 -14.27 4.33 -12.86
CA GLU A 317 -12.92 4.46 -12.26
C GLU A 317 -12.96 4.55 -10.74
N ILE A 318 -13.93 5.30 -10.19
CA ILE A 318 -14.12 5.35 -8.73
C ILE A 318 -14.41 3.97 -8.16
N VAL A 319 -15.27 3.18 -8.83
CA VAL A 319 -15.59 1.83 -8.37
C VAL A 319 -14.34 0.96 -8.36
N VAL A 320 -13.50 1.04 -9.40
CA VAL A 320 -12.23 0.30 -9.45
C VAL A 320 -11.28 0.73 -8.33
N ALA A 321 -11.18 2.04 -8.05
CA ALA A 321 -10.36 2.56 -6.95
C ALA A 321 -10.82 2.02 -5.58
N ILE A 322 -12.14 1.94 -5.34
CA ILE A 322 -12.69 1.37 -4.11
C ILE A 322 -12.39 -0.14 -4.01
N VAL A 323 -12.52 -0.86 -5.12
CA VAL A 323 -12.18 -2.30 -5.20
C VAL A 323 -10.71 -2.52 -4.92
N GLU A 324 -9.83 -1.70 -5.48
CA GLU A 324 -8.39 -1.74 -5.25
C GLU A 324 -8.07 -1.62 -3.76
N VAL A 325 -8.61 -0.61 -3.09
CA VAL A 325 -8.45 -0.44 -1.63
C VAL A 325 -8.94 -1.68 -0.89
N GLY A 326 -10.09 -2.22 -1.26
CA GLY A 326 -10.67 -3.41 -0.64
C GLY A 326 -9.77 -4.65 -0.79
N LEU A 327 -9.16 -4.85 -1.96
CA LEU A 327 -8.23 -5.94 -2.23
C LEU A 327 -6.92 -5.77 -1.45
N VAL A 328 -6.36 -4.56 -1.43
CA VAL A 328 -5.13 -4.24 -0.71
C VAL A 328 -5.29 -4.47 0.80
N VAL A 329 -6.41 -4.05 1.38
CA VAL A 329 -6.71 -4.30 2.80
C VAL A 329 -6.88 -5.78 3.11
N LYS A 330 -7.42 -6.59 2.19
CA LYS A 330 -7.59 -8.03 2.35
C LYS A 330 -6.31 -8.84 2.05
N ALA A 331 -5.31 -8.27 1.42
CA ALA A 331 -4.09 -8.97 0.99
C ALA A 331 -3.41 -9.80 2.10
N PRO A 332 -3.28 -9.33 3.36
CA PRO A 332 -2.73 -10.13 4.45
C PRO A 332 -3.56 -11.38 4.77
N GLY A 333 -4.88 -11.25 4.73
CA GLY A 333 -5.80 -12.37 4.95
C GLY A 333 -5.65 -13.43 3.86
N ILE A 334 -5.58 -13.00 2.60
CA ILE A 334 -5.37 -13.87 1.44
C ILE A 334 -4.01 -14.59 1.56
N ALA A 335 -2.95 -13.88 1.92
CA ALA A 335 -1.63 -14.48 2.12
C ALA A 335 -1.64 -15.59 3.18
N LYS A 336 -2.31 -15.36 4.32
CA LYS A 336 -2.47 -16.36 5.37
C LYS A 336 -3.27 -17.58 4.90
N GLN A 337 -4.35 -17.36 4.17
CA GLN A 337 -5.17 -18.44 3.61
C GLN A 337 -4.38 -19.33 2.63
N VAL A 338 -3.58 -18.71 1.75
CA VAL A 338 -2.72 -19.44 0.80
C VAL A 338 -1.71 -20.35 1.53
N LEU A 339 -1.24 -19.93 2.71
CA LEU A 339 -0.29 -20.70 3.54
C LEU A 339 -0.99 -21.66 4.52
N GLY A 340 -2.31 -21.80 4.43
CA GLY A 340 -3.07 -22.69 5.32
C GLY A 340 -3.04 -22.25 6.78
N MET A 341 -2.98 -20.94 7.02
CA MET A 341 -3.03 -20.32 8.34
C MET A 341 -4.38 -19.63 8.50
N SER A 342 -5.37 -20.37 8.92
CA SER A 342 -6.71 -19.86 9.27
C SER A 342 -6.78 -19.52 10.76
#